data_60d63353a7f469c852daf1930e1b774e
#
_entry.id   60d63353a7f469c852daf1930e1b774e
#
_cell.length_a   1.000
_cell.length_b   1.000
_cell.length_c   1.000
_cell.angle_alpha   90.00
_cell.angle_beta   90.00
_cell.angle_gamma   90.00
#
_symmetry.space_group_name_H-M   'P 1'
#
loop_
_entity.id
_entity.type
_entity.pdbx_description
1 polymer ?
#
loop_
_entity_poly.entity_id
_entity_poly.type
_entity_poly.pdbx_seq_one_letter_code
_entity_poly.pdbx_strand_id
1 'polypeptide(L)'
;MRPNDLELRHLRCLVAIIDTGSFTDAALDLGVSQAAVSRNLGALESALGVRLLHRTSRNVTPTTAGVQVLARARVVLAEVDNLVREAVDGHTRLRLGHAWSAVGRHTGEFQRRWADLYPGTELHLVRTNSPTGGLAEGLCDLSVVRAAFDGRRFESAVVGRERRYCAMAADDPWARRRSLRLSEIAGRHLIFDRRTGTTTADLWPEETRPVREHVNDIEDWFAEIATGRSVGITPESTVAQHRRPGIVYRPVRDASTIPVRVVWRRHDPHPATHAAVALLTELYRGR
;
A
#
# COMPACT_ATOMS: atom_id res chain seq x y z
N MET A 1 -4.30 -31.05 18.23
CA MET A 1 -4.18 -29.77 18.92
C MET A 1 -5.27 -28.85 18.35
N ARG A 2 -5.97 -28.11 19.17
CA ARG A 2 -7.14 -27.31 18.75
C ARG A 2 -6.68 -25.91 18.34
N PRO A 3 -7.36 -25.21 17.39
CA PRO A 3 -7.06 -23.81 17.06
C PRO A 3 -7.05 -22.85 18.27
N ASN A 4 -7.63 -23.30 19.40
CA ASN A 4 -7.72 -22.53 20.66
C ASN A 4 -6.40 -22.36 21.43
N ASP A 5 -5.31 -23.03 21.01
CA ASP A 5 -4.00 -22.92 21.68
C ASP A 5 -3.11 -21.80 21.09
N LEU A 6 -3.65 -21.04 20.10
CA LEU A 6 -2.93 -19.94 19.46
C LEU A 6 -3.13 -18.66 20.25
N GLU A 7 -2.03 -18.07 20.73
CA GLU A 7 -2.04 -16.83 21.50
C GLU A 7 -1.36 -15.67 20.75
N LEU A 8 -1.74 -14.43 21.04
CA LEU A 8 -1.15 -13.23 20.41
C LEU A 8 0.37 -13.13 20.58
N ARG A 9 0.90 -13.61 21.70
CA ARG A 9 2.36 -13.64 21.93
C ARG A 9 3.09 -14.51 20.91
N HIS A 10 2.47 -15.59 20.40
CA HIS A 10 3.05 -16.42 19.34
C HIS A 10 3.17 -15.67 18.02
N LEU A 11 2.14 -14.89 17.67
CA LEU A 11 2.13 -14.05 16.47
C LEU A 11 3.15 -12.91 16.59
N ARG A 12 3.23 -12.24 17.76
CA ARG A 12 4.22 -11.19 18.04
C ARG A 12 5.65 -11.71 17.87
N CYS A 13 5.94 -12.92 18.36
CA CYS A 13 7.26 -13.51 18.19
C CYS A 13 7.61 -13.76 16.70
N LEU A 14 6.68 -14.28 15.91
CA LEU A 14 6.91 -14.49 14.47
C LEU A 14 7.21 -13.16 13.76
N VAL A 15 6.42 -12.11 14.02
CA VAL A 15 6.60 -10.79 13.42
C VAL A 15 7.94 -10.20 13.84
N ALA A 16 8.26 -10.18 15.13
CA ALA A 16 9.50 -9.62 15.65
C ALA A 16 10.74 -10.32 15.10
N ILE A 17 10.74 -11.66 14.98
CA ILE A 17 11.88 -12.42 14.41
C ILE A 17 12.14 -11.99 12.95
N ILE A 18 11.10 -11.79 12.16
CA ILE A 18 11.26 -11.40 10.74
C ILE A 18 11.66 -9.93 10.61
N ASP A 19 11.08 -9.05 11.42
CA ASP A 19 11.34 -7.61 11.33
C ASP A 19 12.76 -7.25 11.82
N THR A 20 13.27 -7.97 12.82
CA THR A 20 14.63 -7.78 13.37
C THR A 20 15.69 -8.66 12.69
N GLY A 21 15.27 -9.72 12.00
CA GLY A 21 16.16 -10.67 11.32
C GLY A 21 16.84 -11.71 12.23
N SER A 22 16.64 -11.65 13.57
CA SER A 22 17.25 -12.59 14.51
C SER A 22 16.38 -12.88 15.73
N PHE A 23 16.58 -14.08 16.34
CA PHE A 23 15.91 -14.44 17.58
C PHE A 23 16.38 -13.63 18.78
N THR A 24 17.62 -13.17 18.77
CA THR A 24 18.21 -12.39 19.84
C THR A 24 17.65 -10.99 19.85
N ASP A 25 17.62 -10.32 18.68
CA ASP A 25 17.09 -8.97 18.55
C ASP A 25 15.56 -8.94 18.77
N ALA A 26 14.85 -9.98 18.30
CA ALA A 26 13.42 -10.15 18.63
C ALA A 26 13.17 -10.31 20.12
N ALA A 27 14.06 -10.96 20.85
CA ALA A 27 13.96 -11.11 22.30
C ALA A 27 14.17 -9.75 23.01
N LEU A 28 15.10 -8.95 22.53
CA LEU A 28 15.34 -7.57 23.03
C LEU A 28 14.13 -6.68 22.76
N ASP A 29 13.63 -6.70 21.51
CA ASP A 29 12.46 -5.91 21.07
C ASP A 29 11.21 -6.25 21.91
N LEU A 30 10.97 -7.54 22.19
CA LEU A 30 9.81 -8.00 22.96
C LEU A 30 10.01 -7.98 24.49
N GLY A 31 11.19 -7.65 24.99
CA GLY A 31 11.49 -7.64 26.42
C GLY A 31 11.44 -9.02 27.07
N VAL A 32 11.78 -10.10 26.35
CA VAL A 32 11.74 -11.49 26.82
C VAL A 32 13.06 -12.22 26.57
N SER A 33 13.24 -13.43 27.10
CA SER A 33 14.43 -14.23 26.78
C SER A 33 14.35 -14.85 25.37
N GLN A 34 15.51 -15.03 24.71
CA GLN A 34 15.60 -15.71 23.41
C GLN A 34 14.98 -17.13 23.46
N ALA A 35 15.12 -17.83 24.59
CA ALA A 35 14.48 -19.13 24.80
C ALA A 35 12.95 -19.03 24.77
N ALA A 36 12.37 -17.93 25.30
CA ALA A 36 10.92 -17.69 25.24
C ALA A 36 10.46 -17.44 23.81
N VAL A 37 11.18 -16.62 23.03
CA VAL A 37 10.90 -16.38 21.60
C VAL A 37 10.93 -17.70 20.82
N SER A 38 11.95 -18.53 21.03
CA SER A 38 12.08 -19.84 20.37
C SER A 38 10.93 -20.80 20.74
N ARG A 39 10.53 -20.85 22.03
CA ARG A 39 9.38 -21.66 22.45
C ARG A 39 8.06 -21.17 21.85
N ASN A 40 7.83 -19.87 21.85
CA ASN A 40 6.61 -19.27 21.28
C ASN A 40 6.49 -19.54 19.78
N LEU A 41 7.59 -19.42 19.02
CA LEU A 41 7.58 -19.81 17.61
C LEU A 41 7.34 -21.31 17.44
N GLY A 42 7.98 -22.17 18.23
CA GLY A 42 7.75 -23.61 18.20
C GLY A 42 6.30 -23.99 18.52
N ALA A 43 5.68 -23.31 19.48
CA ALA A 43 4.26 -23.47 19.79
C ALA A 43 3.36 -23.08 18.61
N LEU A 44 3.67 -21.96 17.93
CA LEU A 44 2.95 -21.52 16.73
C LEU A 44 3.07 -22.55 15.59
N GLU A 45 4.28 -22.97 15.27
CA GLU A 45 4.55 -23.99 14.23
C GLU A 45 3.84 -25.32 14.54
N SER A 46 3.87 -25.74 15.81
CA SER A 46 3.18 -26.95 16.27
C SER A 46 1.64 -26.79 16.19
N ALA A 47 1.10 -25.64 16.56
CA ALA A 47 -0.34 -25.37 16.47
C ALA A 47 -0.85 -25.39 15.03
N LEU A 48 -0.03 -24.91 14.08
CA LEU A 48 -0.37 -24.86 12.66
C LEU A 48 0.03 -26.12 11.89
N GLY A 49 0.86 -26.99 12.48
CA GLY A 49 1.35 -28.21 11.84
C GLY A 49 2.34 -27.98 10.70
N VAL A 50 2.89 -26.77 10.59
CA VAL A 50 3.80 -26.38 9.50
C VAL A 50 4.96 -25.54 10.03
N ARG A 51 6.13 -25.68 9.40
CA ARG A 51 7.27 -24.79 9.66
C ARG A 51 7.05 -23.45 8.98
N LEU A 52 7.30 -22.37 9.71
CA LEU A 52 7.13 -21.00 9.23
C LEU A 52 8.45 -20.33 8.85
N LEU A 53 9.57 -20.77 9.47
CA LEU A 53 10.88 -20.17 9.25
C LEU A 53 11.92 -21.23 8.83
N HIS A 54 12.75 -20.85 7.87
CA HIS A 54 14.04 -21.49 7.60
C HIS A 54 15.07 -20.89 8.57
N ARG A 55 15.74 -21.78 9.34
CA ARG A 55 16.78 -21.39 10.29
C ARG A 55 18.12 -21.81 9.72
N THR A 56 18.97 -20.86 9.41
CA THR A 56 20.40 -21.07 9.20
C THR A 56 21.20 -20.38 10.30
N SER A 57 22.43 -20.74 10.49
CA SER A 57 23.30 -20.18 11.54
C SER A 57 23.54 -18.65 11.39
N ARG A 58 23.16 -18.05 10.26
CA ARG A 58 23.41 -16.63 9.92
C ARG A 58 22.18 -15.87 9.43
N ASN A 59 21.05 -16.52 9.13
CA ASN A 59 19.90 -15.84 8.59
C ASN A 59 18.59 -16.56 8.95
N VAL A 60 17.55 -15.77 9.16
CA VAL A 60 16.19 -16.27 9.37
C VAL A 60 15.33 -15.76 8.20
N THR A 61 14.75 -16.69 7.45
CA THR A 61 13.86 -16.35 6.33
C THR A 61 12.53 -17.11 6.43
N PRO A 62 11.42 -16.51 6.01
CA PRO A 62 10.13 -17.20 6.05
C PRO A 62 10.03 -18.30 4.98
N THR A 63 9.37 -19.41 5.31
CA THR A 63 8.90 -20.39 4.32
C THR A 63 7.73 -19.82 3.51
N THR A 64 7.26 -20.50 2.47
CA THR A 64 6.05 -20.12 1.74
C THR A 64 4.84 -20.00 2.66
N ALA A 65 4.65 -20.97 3.57
CA ALA A 65 3.62 -20.91 4.63
C ALA A 65 3.89 -19.73 5.58
N GLY A 66 5.16 -19.50 5.95
CA GLY A 66 5.58 -18.40 6.81
C GLY A 66 5.20 -17.03 6.25
N VAL A 67 5.39 -16.80 4.96
CA VAL A 67 4.97 -15.55 4.30
C VAL A 67 3.46 -15.30 4.44
N GLN A 68 2.66 -16.35 4.22
CA GLN A 68 1.20 -16.25 4.33
C GLN A 68 0.75 -16.02 5.79
N VAL A 69 1.31 -16.79 6.73
CA VAL A 69 0.98 -16.65 8.15
C VAL A 69 1.46 -15.30 8.70
N LEU A 70 2.65 -14.82 8.32
CA LEU A 70 3.16 -13.50 8.71
C LEU A 70 2.23 -12.37 8.27
N ALA A 71 1.75 -12.40 7.02
CA ALA A 71 0.80 -11.41 6.53
C ALA A 71 -0.49 -11.39 7.36
N ARG A 72 -1.01 -12.57 7.73
CA ARG A 72 -2.21 -12.69 8.57
C ARG A 72 -1.95 -12.33 10.03
N ALA A 73 -0.79 -12.69 10.57
CA ALA A 73 -0.38 -12.32 11.92
C ALA A 73 -0.35 -10.79 12.12
N ARG A 74 0.22 -10.07 11.14
CA ARG A 74 0.22 -8.60 11.17
C ARG A 74 -1.19 -8.01 11.18
N VAL A 75 -2.12 -8.57 10.39
CA VAL A 75 -3.52 -8.14 10.39
C VAL A 75 -4.18 -8.35 11.76
N VAL A 76 -4.01 -9.54 12.35
CA VAL A 76 -4.59 -9.85 13.68
C VAL A 76 -4.02 -8.92 14.76
N LEU A 77 -2.71 -8.70 14.78
CA LEU A 77 -2.07 -7.82 15.76
C LEU A 77 -2.51 -6.37 15.58
N ALA A 78 -2.61 -5.89 14.34
CA ALA A 78 -3.12 -4.55 14.06
C ALA A 78 -4.58 -4.37 14.52
N GLU A 79 -5.41 -5.42 14.41
CA GLU A 79 -6.81 -5.38 14.87
C GLU A 79 -6.89 -5.35 16.41
N VAL A 80 -6.02 -6.06 17.09
CA VAL A 80 -5.91 -5.95 18.56
C VAL A 80 -5.48 -4.55 18.99
N ASP A 81 -4.49 -3.96 18.29
CA ASP A 81 -4.07 -2.59 18.56
C ASP A 81 -5.16 -1.56 18.24
N ASN A 82 -6.01 -1.83 17.24
CA ASN A 82 -7.20 -1.02 16.94
C ASN A 82 -8.20 -1.08 18.08
N LEU A 83 -8.52 -2.28 18.57
CA LEU A 83 -9.46 -2.50 19.67
C LEU A 83 -9.02 -1.74 20.92
N VAL A 84 -7.74 -1.80 21.28
CA VAL A 84 -7.21 -1.05 22.44
C VAL A 84 -7.32 0.45 22.20
N ARG A 85 -6.98 0.93 21.02
CA ARG A 85 -7.09 2.36 20.68
C ARG A 85 -8.52 2.87 20.67
N GLU A 86 -9.44 2.12 20.07
CA GLU A 86 -10.87 2.48 20.07
C GLU A 86 -11.44 2.56 21.49
N ALA A 87 -10.99 1.67 22.37
CA ALA A 87 -11.40 1.69 23.78
C ALA A 87 -10.82 2.87 24.58
N VAL A 88 -9.60 3.34 24.24
CA VAL A 88 -8.88 4.38 25.00
C VAL A 88 -9.10 5.77 24.39
N ASP A 89 -8.94 5.90 23.06
CA ASP A 89 -8.88 7.20 22.39
C ASP A 89 -10.26 7.64 21.82
N GLY A 90 -11.24 6.75 21.79
CA GLY A 90 -12.49 7.00 21.08
C GLY A 90 -12.22 7.30 19.60
N HIS A 91 -13.07 8.14 18.97
CA HIS A 91 -12.91 8.51 17.55
C HIS A 91 -12.06 9.78 17.35
N THR A 92 -11.04 9.99 18.18
CA THR A 92 -10.18 11.19 18.12
C THR A 92 -9.13 11.14 17.01
N ARG A 93 -8.97 10.00 16.32
CA ARG A 93 -7.98 9.80 15.28
C ARG A 93 -8.59 9.17 14.04
N LEU A 94 -8.40 9.80 12.87
CA LEU A 94 -8.78 9.28 11.56
C LEU A 94 -7.53 8.82 10.80
N ARG A 95 -7.45 7.52 10.48
CA ARG A 95 -6.35 6.94 9.71
C ARG A 95 -6.75 6.82 8.25
N LEU A 96 -6.06 7.57 7.37
CA LEU A 96 -6.23 7.51 5.93
C LEU A 96 -5.12 6.69 5.29
N GLY A 97 -5.46 5.50 4.84
CA GLY A 97 -4.54 4.57 4.19
C GLY A 97 -4.29 4.91 2.72
N HIS A 98 -3.12 4.57 2.24
CA HIS A 98 -2.79 4.68 0.82
C HIS A 98 -1.62 3.76 0.45
N ALA A 99 -1.51 3.42 -0.84
CA ALA A 99 -0.38 2.64 -1.34
C ALA A 99 0.81 3.55 -1.70
N TRP A 100 0.93 3.97 -2.95
CA TRP A 100 2.08 4.74 -3.42
C TRP A 100 1.95 6.24 -3.11
N SER A 101 0.79 6.79 -3.41
CA SER A 101 0.54 8.22 -3.26
C SER A 101 -0.80 8.42 -2.56
N ALA A 102 -0.85 9.29 -1.57
CA ALA A 102 -2.08 9.65 -0.89
C ALA A 102 -3.04 10.37 -1.86
N VAL A 103 -3.29 11.64 -1.69
CA VAL A 103 -4.12 12.43 -2.60
C VAL A 103 -3.28 13.36 -3.49
N GLY A 104 -2.05 12.92 -3.80
CA GLY A 104 -1.15 13.61 -4.71
C GLY A 104 -0.82 15.03 -4.24
N ARG A 105 -0.95 15.99 -5.15
CA ARG A 105 -0.72 17.43 -4.86
C ARG A 105 -1.63 17.99 -3.75
N HIS A 106 -2.77 17.38 -3.50
CA HIS A 106 -3.73 17.83 -2.51
C HIS A 106 -3.41 17.38 -1.08
N THR A 107 -2.39 16.49 -0.90
CA THR A 107 -2.08 15.88 0.41
C THR A 107 -1.81 16.92 1.50
N GLY A 108 -0.92 17.87 1.25
CA GLY A 108 -0.59 18.89 2.25
C GLY A 108 -1.75 19.85 2.54
N GLU A 109 -2.54 20.24 1.52
CA GLU A 109 -3.71 21.09 1.72
C GLU A 109 -4.81 20.35 2.47
N PHE A 110 -5.04 19.08 2.17
CA PHE A 110 -5.99 18.23 2.90
C PHE A 110 -5.64 18.15 4.37
N GLN A 111 -4.37 17.89 4.72
CA GLN A 111 -3.92 17.83 6.12
C GLN A 111 -4.11 19.16 6.87
N ARG A 112 -3.74 20.28 6.25
CA ARG A 112 -3.92 21.60 6.87
C ARG A 112 -5.40 21.93 7.10
N ARG A 113 -6.22 21.82 6.05
CA ARG A 113 -7.65 22.11 6.16
C ARG A 113 -8.37 21.15 7.11
N TRP A 114 -7.92 19.88 7.17
CA TRP A 114 -8.45 18.95 8.14
C TRP A 114 -8.18 19.38 9.58
N ALA A 115 -6.94 19.74 9.90
CA ALA A 115 -6.58 20.22 11.23
C ALA A 115 -7.36 21.47 11.65
N ASP A 116 -7.59 22.40 10.71
CA ASP A 116 -8.35 23.63 10.95
C ASP A 116 -9.85 23.34 11.19
N LEU A 117 -10.46 22.45 10.38
CA LEU A 117 -11.90 22.19 10.40
C LEU A 117 -12.31 21.17 11.46
N TYR A 118 -11.42 20.24 11.80
CA TYR A 118 -11.70 19.10 12.70
C TYR A 118 -10.62 18.94 13.77
N PRO A 119 -10.39 19.96 14.63
CA PRO A 119 -9.30 19.94 15.63
C PRO A 119 -9.45 18.81 16.67
N GLY A 120 -10.65 18.27 16.84
CA GLY A 120 -10.93 17.13 17.73
C GLY A 120 -10.63 15.77 17.11
N THR A 121 -10.22 15.69 15.83
CA THR A 121 -9.93 14.42 15.15
C THR A 121 -8.62 14.52 14.40
N GLU A 122 -7.57 13.93 14.94
CA GLU A 122 -6.24 13.93 14.34
C GLU A 122 -6.22 13.08 13.05
N LEU A 123 -5.67 13.62 11.97
CA LEU A 123 -5.52 12.90 10.70
C LEU A 123 -4.15 12.24 10.59
N HIS A 124 -4.13 10.90 10.46
CA HIS A 124 -2.94 10.12 10.22
C HIS A 124 -2.92 9.51 8.82
N LEU A 125 -1.86 9.74 8.06
CA LEU A 125 -1.63 9.07 6.78
C LEU A 125 -0.87 7.75 7.02
N VAL A 126 -1.45 6.63 6.57
CA VAL A 126 -0.88 5.29 6.73
C VAL A 126 -0.48 4.75 5.35
N ARG A 127 0.81 4.60 5.10
CA ARG A 127 1.31 4.01 3.85
C ARG A 127 1.47 2.51 4.00
N THR A 128 0.83 1.76 3.09
CA THR A 128 0.98 0.30 2.99
C THR A 128 1.05 -0.13 1.54
N ASN A 129 1.83 -1.17 1.23
CA ASN A 129 1.87 -1.74 -0.12
C ASN A 129 0.77 -2.82 -0.30
N SER A 130 -0.48 -2.41 -0.10
CA SER A 130 -1.69 -3.24 -0.19
C SER A 130 -2.64 -2.69 -1.24
N PRO A 131 -3.41 -3.54 -1.95
CA PRO A 131 -4.41 -3.10 -2.94
C PRO A 131 -5.48 -2.17 -2.36
N THR A 132 -5.76 -2.31 -1.07
CA THR A 132 -6.75 -1.49 -0.34
C THR A 132 -6.09 -0.41 0.53
N GLY A 133 -4.77 -0.16 0.38
CA GLY A 133 -4.04 0.81 1.17
C GLY A 133 -4.07 0.55 2.68
N GLY A 134 -4.21 -0.71 3.10
CA GLY A 134 -4.27 -1.12 4.52
C GLY A 134 -5.69 -1.27 5.09
N LEU A 135 -6.74 -0.95 4.32
CA LEU A 135 -8.12 -1.02 4.81
C LEU A 135 -8.57 -2.47 5.07
N ALA A 136 -8.24 -3.40 4.16
CA ALA A 136 -8.57 -4.82 4.32
C ALA A 136 -7.82 -5.47 5.49
N GLU A 137 -6.65 -4.94 5.80
CA GLU A 137 -5.77 -5.37 6.87
C GLU A 137 -6.08 -4.73 8.24
N GLY A 138 -7.07 -3.82 8.32
CA GLY A 138 -7.42 -3.15 9.55
C GLY A 138 -6.46 -2.02 9.97
N LEU A 139 -5.54 -1.63 9.11
CA LEU A 139 -4.51 -0.63 9.44
C LEU A 139 -5.00 0.81 9.34
N CYS A 140 -6.16 1.03 8.71
CA CYS A 140 -6.75 2.35 8.52
C CYS A 140 -8.28 2.29 8.52
N ASP A 141 -8.90 3.45 8.66
CA ASP A 141 -10.35 3.65 8.73
C ASP A 141 -10.91 3.98 7.35
N LEU A 142 -10.17 4.77 6.57
CA LEU A 142 -10.40 5.10 5.18
C LEU A 142 -9.16 4.77 4.35
N SER A 143 -9.34 4.58 3.05
CA SER A 143 -8.21 4.43 2.14
C SER A 143 -8.43 5.14 0.82
N VAL A 144 -7.36 5.71 0.27
CA VAL A 144 -7.33 6.25 -1.09
C VAL A 144 -6.90 5.15 -2.06
N VAL A 145 -7.83 4.73 -2.92
CA VAL A 145 -7.63 3.64 -3.87
C VAL A 145 -7.84 4.12 -5.30
N ARG A 146 -6.97 3.67 -6.21
CA ARG A 146 -7.03 3.99 -7.66
C ARG A 146 -7.19 2.74 -8.53
N ALA A 147 -6.84 1.58 -7.99
CA ALA A 147 -7.03 0.28 -8.63
C ALA A 147 -8.44 -0.30 -8.33
N ALA A 148 -8.76 -1.42 -8.93
CA ALA A 148 -9.96 -2.18 -8.60
C ALA A 148 -9.84 -2.80 -7.19
N PHE A 149 -10.97 -2.91 -6.48
CA PHE A 149 -11.05 -3.54 -5.16
C PHE A 149 -12.37 -4.33 -5.02
N ASP A 150 -12.44 -5.22 -4.02
CA ASP A 150 -13.67 -5.99 -3.75
C ASP A 150 -14.73 -5.09 -3.08
N GLY A 151 -15.75 -4.71 -3.84
CA GLY A 151 -16.86 -3.85 -3.38
C GLY A 151 -17.86 -4.53 -2.43
N ARG A 152 -17.73 -5.83 -2.14
CA ARG A 152 -18.68 -6.52 -1.23
C ARG A 152 -18.49 -6.12 0.23
N ARG A 153 -17.26 -5.90 0.64
CA ARG A 153 -16.87 -5.55 2.02
C ARG A 153 -16.78 -4.05 2.27
N PHE A 154 -16.66 -3.27 1.21
CA PHE A 154 -16.33 -1.86 1.27
C PHE A 154 -17.34 -1.01 0.52
N GLU A 155 -17.53 0.20 1.00
CA GLU A 155 -18.17 1.31 0.30
C GLU A 155 -17.12 2.28 -0.23
N SER A 156 -17.51 3.09 -1.21
CA SER A 156 -16.57 4.06 -1.77
C SER A 156 -17.28 5.27 -2.38
N ALA A 157 -16.57 6.38 -2.42
CA ALA A 157 -16.92 7.56 -3.19
C ALA A 157 -15.78 7.94 -4.13
N VAL A 158 -16.12 8.32 -5.37
CA VAL A 158 -15.17 8.91 -6.31
C VAL A 158 -15.01 10.39 -5.95
N VAL A 159 -13.87 10.75 -5.42
CA VAL A 159 -13.56 12.15 -5.02
C VAL A 159 -12.91 12.96 -6.15
N GLY A 160 -12.33 12.28 -7.14
CA GLY A 160 -11.69 12.95 -8.26
C GLY A 160 -11.24 11.99 -9.36
N ARG A 161 -10.58 12.56 -10.37
CA ARG A 161 -9.96 11.81 -11.47
C ARG A 161 -8.58 12.37 -11.77
N GLU A 162 -7.63 11.48 -12.06
CA GLU A 162 -6.25 11.81 -12.37
C GLU A 162 -5.89 11.41 -13.80
N ARG A 163 -5.04 12.20 -14.44
CA ARG A 163 -4.46 11.85 -15.73
C ARG A 163 -3.38 10.79 -15.56
N ARG A 164 -3.07 10.08 -16.64
CA ARG A 164 -1.95 9.15 -16.70
C ARG A 164 -0.71 9.82 -17.25
N TYR A 165 0.42 9.45 -16.69
CA TYR A 165 1.74 9.88 -17.12
C TYR A 165 2.61 8.66 -17.41
N CYS A 166 3.46 8.77 -18.41
CA CYS A 166 4.54 7.83 -18.65
C CYS A 166 5.81 8.33 -17.96
N ALA A 167 6.37 7.51 -17.09
CA ALA A 167 7.67 7.72 -16.47
C ALA A 167 8.75 7.04 -17.30
N MET A 168 9.89 7.69 -17.45
CA MET A 168 11.05 7.22 -18.22
C MET A 168 12.33 7.79 -17.65
N ALA A 169 13.47 7.23 -18.03
CA ALA A 169 14.78 7.82 -17.72
C ALA A 169 14.93 9.22 -18.33
N ALA A 170 15.70 10.09 -17.70
CA ALA A 170 15.85 11.47 -18.14
C ALA A 170 16.58 11.62 -19.49
N ASP A 171 17.39 10.64 -19.85
CA ASP A 171 18.10 10.53 -21.13
C ASP A 171 17.31 9.79 -22.22
N ASP A 172 16.12 9.28 -21.91
CA ASP A 172 15.23 8.64 -22.88
C ASP A 172 14.87 9.64 -24.00
N PRO A 173 14.87 9.24 -25.28
CA PRO A 173 14.47 10.09 -26.41
C PRO A 173 13.09 10.75 -26.23
N TRP A 174 12.17 10.08 -25.55
CA TRP A 174 10.85 10.63 -25.26
C TRP A 174 10.83 11.71 -24.17
N ALA A 175 11.88 11.83 -23.38
CA ALA A 175 11.99 12.84 -22.33
C ALA A 175 11.87 14.28 -22.85
N ARG A 176 12.16 14.53 -24.15
CA ARG A 176 12.04 15.84 -24.80
C ARG A 176 10.63 16.13 -25.36
N ARG A 177 9.76 15.13 -25.40
CA ARG A 177 8.41 15.25 -25.94
C ARG A 177 7.48 15.93 -24.97
N ARG A 178 6.43 16.58 -25.48
CA ARG A 178 5.40 17.23 -24.63
C ARG A 178 4.37 16.23 -24.10
N SER A 179 4.07 15.18 -24.86
CA SER A 179 3.11 14.12 -24.49
C SER A 179 3.36 12.86 -25.30
N LEU A 180 2.77 11.75 -24.88
CA LEU A 180 2.82 10.44 -25.53
C LEU A 180 1.42 9.90 -25.82
N ARG A 181 1.32 8.88 -26.67
CA ARG A 181 0.11 8.08 -26.91
C ARG A 181 0.29 6.66 -26.39
N LEU A 182 -0.80 6.01 -26.05
CA LEU A 182 -0.78 4.59 -25.60
C LEU A 182 -0.21 3.66 -26.67
N SER A 183 -0.53 3.90 -27.96
CA SER A 183 -0.01 3.12 -29.08
C SER A 183 1.52 3.17 -29.20
N GLU A 184 2.13 4.30 -28.86
CA GLU A 184 3.59 4.44 -28.87
C GLU A 184 4.21 3.65 -27.69
N ILE A 185 3.57 3.70 -26.51
CA ILE A 185 4.03 2.99 -25.31
C ILE A 185 3.92 1.47 -25.51
N ALA A 186 2.95 1.00 -26.28
CA ALA A 186 2.79 -0.43 -26.58
C ALA A 186 4.04 -1.09 -27.19
N GLY A 187 4.86 -0.33 -27.92
CA GLY A 187 6.13 -0.80 -28.50
C GLY A 187 7.32 -0.84 -27.52
N ARG A 188 7.11 -0.48 -26.25
CA ARG A 188 8.17 -0.42 -25.23
C ARG A 188 7.98 -1.52 -24.17
N HIS A 189 9.08 -1.85 -23.52
CA HIS A 189 9.04 -2.69 -22.33
C HIS A 189 8.41 -1.92 -21.17
N LEU A 190 7.29 -2.42 -20.64
CA LEU A 190 6.49 -1.74 -19.63
C LEU A 190 6.67 -2.40 -18.27
N ILE A 191 7.06 -1.60 -17.28
CA ILE A 191 7.14 -2.04 -15.89
C ILE A 191 5.97 -1.51 -15.08
N PHE A 192 5.35 -2.35 -14.26
CA PHE A 192 4.21 -1.96 -13.45
C PHE A 192 4.10 -2.74 -12.13
N ASP A 193 3.48 -2.10 -11.14
CA ASP A 193 3.20 -2.73 -9.86
C ASP A 193 1.99 -3.68 -9.99
N ARG A 194 2.21 -4.92 -9.58
CA ARG A 194 1.20 -5.98 -9.62
C ARG A 194 0.09 -5.78 -8.59
N ARG A 195 0.39 -5.17 -7.44
CA ARG A 195 -0.51 -5.11 -6.29
C ARG A 195 -1.44 -3.90 -6.32
N THR A 196 -0.88 -2.75 -6.62
CA THR A 196 -1.57 -1.44 -6.47
C THR A 196 -1.59 -0.65 -7.78
N GLY A 197 -1.00 -1.22 -8.83
CA GLY A 197 -0.86 -0.58 -10.13
C GLY A 197 -2.20 -0.29 -10.80
N THR A 198 -2.25 0.88 -11.43
CA THR A 198 -3.42 1.35 -12.19
C THR A 198 -3.30 1.04 -13.68
N THR A 199 -2.22 0.40 -14.09
CA THR A 199 -1.91 0.06 -15.47
C THR A 199 -2.35 -1.38 -15.74
N THR A 200 -3.48 -1.53 -16.40
CA THR A 200 -4.11 -2.81 -16.70
C THR A 200 -4.01 -3.13 -18.18
N ALA A 201 -4.18 -4.40 -18.56
CA ALA A 201 -4.04 -4.86 -19.95
C ALA A 201 -5.07 -4.26 -20.91
N ASP A 202 -6.23 -3.90 -20.38
CA ASP A 202 -7.37 -3.30 -21.09
C ASP A 202 -7.12 -1.86 -21.55
N LEU A 203 -6.00 -1.26 -21.20
CA LEU A 203 -5.57 0.01 -21.79
C LEU A 203 -5.19 -0.13 -23.28
N TRP A 204 -4.91 -1.34 -23.74
CA TRP A 204 -4.54 -1.64 -25.11
C TRP A 204 -5.43 -2.75 -25.71
N PRO A 205 -5.70 -2.69 -27.01
CA PRO A 205 -6.24 -3.84 -27.74
C PRO A 205 -5.35 -5.08 -27.54
N GLU A 206 -5.91 -6.27 -27.61
CA GLU A 206 -5.20 -7.52 -27.30
C GLU A 206 -3.96 -7.72 -28.15
N GLU A 207 -4.04 -7.36 -29.42
CA GLU A 207 -3.00 -7.53 -30.43
C GLU A 207 -1.81 -6.58 -30.24
N THR A 208 -2.01 -5.48 -29.49
CA THR A 208 -1.01 -4.43 -29.28
C THR A 208 -0.56 -4.29 -27.84
N ARG A 209 -0.83 -5.28 -26.99
CA ARG A 209 -0.43 -5.25 -25.59
C ARG A 209 1.09 -5.25 -25.46
N PRO A 210 1.66 -4.33 -24.66
CA PRO A 210 3.11 -4.26 -24.46
C PRO A 210 3.64 -5.49 -23.70
N VAL A 211 4.92 -5.79 -23.89
CA VAL A 211 5.65 -6.71 -23.00
C VAL A 211 5.69 -6.08 -21.61
N ARG A 212 5.32 -6.87 -20.61
CA ARG A 212 5.11 -6.37 -19.25
C ARG A 212 5.94 -7.14 -18.24
N GLU A 213 6.62 -6.41 -17.37
CA GLU A 213 7.32 -6.94 -16.22
C GLU A 213 6.73 -6.38 -14.92
N HIS A 214 6.74 -7.19 -13.87
CA HIS A 214 6.14 -6.85 -12.60
C HIS A 214 7.18 -6.52 -11.56
N VAL A 215 6.92 -5.47 -10.81
CA VAL A 215 7.59 -5.16 -9.56
C VAL A 215 6.60 -5.21 -8.39
N ASN A 216 7.11 -5.30 -7.19
CA ASN A 216 6.28 -5.39 -5.98
C ASN A 216 6.27 -4.09 -5.17
N ASP A 217 7.11 -3.13 -5.51
CA ASP A 217 7.29 -1.88 -4.76
C ASP A 217 7.57 -0.70 -5.70
N ILE A 218 7.28 0.52 -5.22
CA ILE A 218 7.55 1.75 -5.96
C ILE A 218 9.04 2.04 -6.12
N GLU A 219 9.88 1.61 -5.17
CA GLU A 219 11.33 1.80 -5.24
C GLU A 219 11.92 0.95 -6.37
N ASP A 220 11.54 -0.33 -6.44
CA ASP A 220 11.91 -1.23 -7.53
C ASP A 220 11.44 -0.68 -8.88
N TRP A 221 10.20 -0.13 -8.92
CA TRP A 221 9.65 0.48 -10.12
C TRP A 221 10.49 1.65 -10.62
N PHE A 222 10.94 2.53 -9.72
CA PHE A 222 11.82 3.62 -10.08
C PHE A 222 13.22 3.16 -10.48
N ALA A 223 13.77 2.16 -9.78
CA ALA A 223 15.09 1.60 -10.09
C ALA A 223 15.12 1.04 -11.51
N GLU A 224 14.11 0.27 -11.91
CA GLU A 224 14.01 -0.30 -13.26
C GLU A 224 13.84 0.77 -14.34
N ILE A 225 13.03 1.80 -14.10
CA ILE A 225 12.86 2.91 -15.05
C ILE A 225 14.18 3.68 -15.23
N ALA A 226 14.91 3.91 -14.15
CA ALA A 226 16.19 4.63 -14.19
C ALA A 226 17.25 3.92 -15.04
N THR A 227 17.12 2.61 -15.31
CA THR A 227 18.01 1.88 -16.23
C THR A 227 17.87 2.31 -17.69
N GLY A 228 16.79 3.02 -18.05
CA GLY A 228 16.45 3.39 -19.44
C GLY A 228 15.89 2.25 -20.29
N ARG A 229 15.86 1.02 -19.78
CA ARG A 229 15.36 -0.17 -20.53
C ARG A 229 13.83 -0.25 -20.53
N SER A 230 13.18 0.26 -19.51
CA SER A 230 11.75 0.17 -19.29
C SER A 230 11.12 1.55 -19.12
N VAL A 231 9.81 1.62 -19.37
CA VAL A 231 8.98 2.77 -19.05
C VAL A 231 7.82 2.31 -18.15
N GLY A 232 7.19 3.25 -17.45
CA GLY A 232 6.05 2.91 -16.59
C GLY A 232 4.91 3.91 -16.72
N ILE A 233 3.66 3.46 -16.61
CA ILE A 233 2.49 4.36 -16.57
C ILE A 233 2.03 4.51 -15.12
N THR A 234 1.78 5.74 -14.72
CA THR A 234 1.45 6.11 -13.34
C THR A 234 0.41 7.23 -13.29
N PRO A 235 -0.37 7.36 -12.20
CA PRO A 235 -1.28 8.49 -12.01
C PRO A 235 -0.54 9.81 -11.72
N GLU A 236 -1.24 10.92 -11.94
CA GLU A 236 -0.78 12.28 -11.68
C GLU A 236 -0.29 12.48 -10.23
N SER A 237 -0.88 11.79 -9.27
CA SER A 237 -0.48 11.82 -7.86
C SER A 237 0.95 11.34 -7.63
N THR A 238 1.39 10.31 -8.36
CA THR A 238 2.78 9.84 -8.28
C THR A 238 3.74 10.92 -8.78
N VAL A 239 3.41 11.60 -9.88
CA VAL A 239 4.22 12.71 -10.42
C VAL A 239 4.36 13.84 -9.41
N ALA A 240 3.29 14.13 -8.67
CA ALA A 240 3.28 15.20 -7.66
C ALA A 240 4.12 14.85 -6.42
N GLN A 241 4.09 13.60 -5.97
CA GLN A 241 4.72 13.17 -4.71
C GLN A 241 6.11 12.51 -4.88
N HIS A 242 6.43 12.00 -6.07
CA HIS A 242 7.66 11.25 -6.30
C HIS A 242 8.49 11.87 -7.43
N ARG A 243 9.01 13.07 -7.17
CA ARG A 243 10.02 13.67 -8.06
C ARG A 243 11.38 13.10 -7.72
N ARG A 244 12.02 12.44 -8.69
CA ARG A 244 13.35 11.83 -8.52
C ARG A 244 14.31 12.32 -9.59
N PRO A 245 15.56 12.62 -9.22
CA PRO A 245 16.62 12.82 -10.20
C PRO A 245 16.71 11.62 -11.16
N GLY A 246 16.91 11.88 -12.44
CA GLY A 246 17.02 10.84 -13.46
C GLY A 246 15.69 10.29 -13.98
N ILE A 247 14.53 10.68 -13.43
CA ILE A 247 13.20 10.27 -13.89
C ILE A 247 12.43 11.47 -14.43
N VAL A 248 11.86 11.31 -15.63
CA VAL A 248 11.01 12.31 -16.29
C VAL A 248 9.62 11.73 -16.56
N TYR A 249 8.61 12.57 -16.43
CA TYR A 249 7.22 12.21 -16.66
C TYR A 249 6.64 12.97 -17.85
N ARG A 250 5.88 12.27 -18.71
CA ARG A 250 5.14 12.88 -19.83
C ARG A 250 3.69 12.44 -19.80
N PRO A 251 2.72 13.36 -19.98
CA PRO A 251 1.30 13.00 -20.00
C PRO A 251 0.97 12.06 -21.16
N VAL A 252 0.13 11.06 -20.91
CA VAL A 252 -0.41 10.16 -21.93
C VAL A 252 -1.78 10.72 -22.34
N ARG A 253 -1.86 11.30 -23.54
CA ARG A 253 -3.00 12.17 -23.91
C ARG A 253 -4.29 11.43 -24.30
N ASP A 254 -4.18 10.19 -24.75
CA ASP A 254 -5.28 9.34 -25.21
C ASP A 254 -5.66 8.24 -24.20
N ALA A 255 -5.03 8.24 -23.04
CA ALA A 255 -5.36 7.30 -21.98
C ALA A 255 -6.58 7.75 -21.17
N SER A 256 -7.42 6.80 -20.77
CA SER A 256 -8.52 7.04 -19.83
C SER A 256 -8.02 7.58 -18.51
N THR A 257 -8.77 8.48 -17.87
CA THR A 257 -8.45 8.98 -16.54
C THR A 257 -8.64 7.91 -15.48
N ILE A 258 -7.90 8.03 -14.40
CA ILE A 258 -7.96 7.12 -13.25
C ILE A 258 -8.91 7.71 -12.20
N PRO A 259 -9.98 7.01 -11.79
CA PRO A 259 -10.80 7.47 -10.69
C PRO A 259 -10.02 7.36 -9.38
N VAL A 260 -10.06 8.41 -8.58
CA VAL A 260 -9.57 8.43 -7.20
C VAL A 260 -10.75 8.18 -6.28
N ARG A 261 -10.71 7.09 -5.56
CA ARG A 261 -11.77 6.69 -4.63
C ARG A 261 -11.27 6.78 -3.21
N VAL A 262 -12.13 7.30 -2.33
CA VAL A 262 -12.02 7.04 -0.90
C VAL A 262 -12.89 5.82 -0.62
N VAL A 263 -12.32 4.83 0.06
CA VAL A 263 -12.92 3.54 0.36
C VAL A 263 -12.97 3.37 1.88
N TRP A 264 -14.05 2.80 2.41
CA TRP A 264 -14.23 2.52 3.84
C TRP A 264 -15.00 1.22 4.07
N ARG A 265 -14.99 0.72 5.30
CA ARG A 265 -15.77 -0.48 5.66
C ARG A 265 -17.27 -0.16 5.62
N ARG A 266 -18.07 -1.05 5.02
CA ARG A 266 -19.52 -0.90 4.93
C ARG A 266 -20.20 -0.89 6.30
N HIS A 267 -19.72 -1.76 7.18
CA HIS A 267 -20.19 -1.85 8.55
C HIS A 267 -19.24 -1.06 9.44
N ASP A 268 -19.80 -0.20 10.28
CA ASP A 268 -19.09 0.62 11.25
C ASP A 268 -18.04 1.58 10.61
N PRO A 269 -18.45 2.52 9.75
CA PRO A 269 -17.57 3.54 9.22
C PRO A 269 -17.16 4.52 10.33
N HIS A 270 -15.91 4.98 10.31
CA HIS A 270 -15.46 6.02 11.23
C HIS A 270 -16.37 7.27 11.13
N PRO A 271 -16.79 7.93 12.24
CA PRO A 271 -17.71 9.07 12.20
C PRO A 271 -17.28 10.21 11.27
N ALA A 272 -15.98 10.45 11.14
CA ALA A 272 -15.43 11.49 10.27
C ALA A 272 -15.31 11.08 8.78
N THR A 273 -15.78 9.89 8.38
CA THR A 273 -15.69 9.38 7.01
C THR A 273 -16.27 10.34 5.98
N HIS A 274 -17.52 10.77 6.19
CA HIS A 274 -18.21 11.65 5.24
C HIS A 274 -17.57 13.03 5.16
N ALA A 275 -17.03 13.55 6.27
CA ALA A 275 -16.31 14.81 6.32
C ALA A 275 -15.02 14.73 5.46
N ALA A 276 -14.26 13.65 5.58
CA ALA A 276 -13.06 13.41 4.77
C ALA A 276 -13.38 13.30 3.28
N VAL A 277 -14.44 12.55 2.93
CA VAL A 277 -14.92 12.42 1.54
C VAL A 277 -15.33 13.77 0.96
N ALA A 278 -16.08 14.58 1.71
CA ALA A 278 -16.53 15.90 1.28
C ALA A 278 -15.35 16.83 1.01
N LEU A 279 -14.43 16.93 1.97
CA LEU A 279 -13.24 17.79 1.84
C LEU A 279 -12.34 17.36 0.67
N LEU A 280 -12.11 16.08 0.48
CA LEU A 280 -11.33 15.56 -0.66
C LEU A 280 -12.04 15.84 -1.99
N THR A 281 -13.37 15.69 -2.04
CA THR A 281 -14.16 16.00 -3.25
C THR A 281 -14.04 17.48 -3.61
N GLU A 282 -14.09 18.37 -2.64
CA GLU A 282 -13.90 19.81 -2.85
C GLU A 282 -12.51 20.11 -3.43
N LEU A 283 -11.45 19.54 -2.83
CA LEU A 283 -10.07 19.75 -3.28
C LEU A 283 -9.84 19.28 -4.72
N TYR A 284 -10.47 18.19 -5.15
CA TYR A 284 -10.38 17.72 -6.53
C TYR A 284 -11.23 18.52 -7.52
N ARG A 285 -12.29 19.22 -7.06
CA ARG A 285 -13.11 20.12 -7.89
C ARG A 285 -12.46 21.49 -8.12
N GLY A 286 -11.70 21.99 -7.16
CA GLY A 286 -11.04 23.31 -7.20
C GLY A 286 -9.79 23.36 -8.11
N ARG A 287 -9.85 22.71 -9.28
CA ARG A 287 -8.76 22.69 -10.30
C ARG A 287 -8.61 24.03 -11.00
#